data_9a395e11c4d8b4a20cf4103fbb8f667a
#
_entry.id   9a395e11c4d8b4a20cf4103fbb8f667a
#
_cell.length_a   1.000
_cell.length_b   1.000
_cell.length_c   1.000
_cell.angle_alpha   90.00
_cell.angle_beta   90.00
_cell.angle_gamma   90.00
#
_symmetry.space_group_name_H-M   'P 1'
#
loop_
_entity.id
_entity.type
_entity.pdbx_description
1 polymer ?
#
loop_
_entity_poly.entity_id
_entity_poly.type
_entity_poly.pdbx_seq_one_letter_code
_entity_poly.pdbx_strand_id
1 'polypeptide(L)'
;MYLNQLPIFKELNPYSGEIDTNNRWIKLASLIPWEEMEGIYRRSFSKCKQSVIKPGRLILGLMIGEMFVQTDDRDILEYFHENPYFQYFCGQDSFVPKLDGKSICHPSLLSKRRKRLGKKYTNEFERLVLEMLKEKKLIKGNRLVLDATVFSVNISYPNDIKLLNSTREWACETILRVKHLLDPALKIRTYRRVARRAYLSYCKKRRKKKVFINKTIKQMIRFTARNMAQLERLLSELEIKCSAVTHIGKTSLGVIQMKLHTAKIILEQQTHRVTTRGARIKDRIVSLHKPQVRPIVRGKEGKNVEFGAKTQVSYVDGFAFLDDCQYDNFNEGIRLASSLEKHRQRFGKLPNEALSDQIYATRDNRALLATESIEHNWPDLGRPISNPDEPTKKRKAATRKRQRQRNSIEGVFGTVKSHCNLEKITWSISGGETMQVQLGLATFNLRKALNYA
;
A
#
# COMPACT_ATOMS: atom_id res chain seq x y z
N MET A 1 -5.37 -6.35 29.86
CA MET A 1 -6.69 -6.28 30.47
C MET A 1 -7.32 -5.00 30.00
N TYR A 2 -8.34 -5.05 29.12
CA TYR A 2 -9.12 -3.85 28.81
C TYR A 2 -10.12 -3.73 29.89
N LEU A 3 -9.87 -2.83 30.81
CA LEU A 3 -10.92 -2.38 31.70
C LEU A 3 -11.89 -1.57 30.81
N ASN A 4 -13.03 -2.16 30.44
CA ASN A 4 -14.23 -1.38 30.40
C ASN A 4 -14.27 -0.68 31.75
N GLN A 5 -14.08 0.65 31.78
CA GLN A 5 -14.05 1.38 33.03
C GLN A 5 -15.32 1.02 33.80
N LEU A 6 -15.18 0.22 34.84
CA LEU A 6 -16.27 0.01 35.79
C LEU A 6 -16.69 1.39 36.26
N PRO A 7 -18.00 1.66 36.44
CA PRO A 7 -18.50 2.96 36.86
C PRO A 7 -17.82 3.53 38.12
N ILE A 8 -17.31 2.64 38.98
CA ILE A 8 -16.56 2.94 40.19
C ILE A 8 -15.27 3.74 39.96
N PHE A 9 -14.65 3.65 38.77
CA PHE A 9 -13.41 4.37 38.46
C PHE A 9 -13.64 5.70 37.73
N LYS A 10 -14.88 6.13 37.50
CA LYS A 10 -15.19 7.47 37.02
C LYS A 10 -14.70 8.60 37.92
N GLU A 11 -14.63 8.31 39.22
CA GLU A 11 -14.16 9.28 40.24
C GLU A 11 -12.64 9.42 40.30
N LEU A 12 -11.90 8.41 39.84
CA LEU A 12 -10.45 8.46 39.63
C LEU A 12 -10.17 8.86 38.21
N ASN A 13 -10.51 10.13 37.82
CA ASN A 13 -10.28 10.60 36.52
C ASN A 13 -8.76 10.69 36.25
N PRO A 14 -8.20 9.74 35.45
CA PRO A 14 -6.76 9.64 35.25
C PRO A 14 -6.16 10.82 34.46
N TYR A 15 -7.02 11.68 33.91
CA TYR A 15 -6.64 12.87 33.14
C TYR A 15 -6.86 14.17 33.90
N SER A 16 -7.08 14.13 35.20
CA SER A 16 -7.22 15.30 36.10
C SER A 16 -8.31 16.29 35.71
N GLY A 17 -9.38 15.85 35.04
CA GLY A 17 -10.46 16.71 34.58
C GLY A 17 -11.50 15.96 33.75
N GLU A 18 -12.56 16.66 33.34
CA GLU A 18 -13.54 16.09 32.42
C GLU A 18 -12.95 15.92 31.03
N ILE A 19 -13.09 14.72 30.45
CA ILE A 19 -12.72 14.46 29.06
C ILE A 19 -13.82 15.00 28.17
N ASP A 20 -13.48 15.87 27.22
CA ASP A 20 -14.39 16.34 26.19
C ASP A 20 -14.89 15.15 25.32
N THR A 21 -16.11 14.74 25.57
CA THR A 21 -16.78 13.64 24.85
C THR A 21 -17.00 13.96 23.35
N ASN A 22 -16.97 15.23 22.95
CA ASN A 22 -17.05 15.65 21.55
C ASN A 22 -15.73 15.51 20.82
N ASN A 23 -14.62 15.23 21.51
CA ASN A 23 -13.34 15.02 20.86
C ASN A 23 -13.39 13.84 19.87
N ARG A 24 -12.82 14.06 18.68
CA ARG A 24 -12.83 13.05 17.59
C ARG A 24 -12.28 11.68 18.00
N TRP A 25 -11.29 11.63 18.89
CA TRP A 25 -10.70 10.37 19.32
C TRP A 25 -11.61 9.60 20.27
N ILE A 26 -12.37 10.31 21.10
CA ILE A 26 -13.37 9.70 21.98
C ILE A 26 -14.50 9.12 21.14
N LYS A 27 -15.06 9.91 20.22
CA LYS A 27 -16.10 9.45 19.29
C LYS A 27 -15.61 8.26 18.44
N LEU A 28 -14.37 8.32 17.92
CA LEU A 28 -13.78 7.22 17.16
C LEU A 28 -13.63 5.95 18.01
N ALA A 29 -13.27 6.09 19.28
CA ALA A 29 -13.14 4.95 20.19
C ALA A 29 -14.47 4.20 20.37
N SER A 30 -15.60 4.90 20.34
CA SER A 30 -16.94 4.29 20.45
C SER A 30 -17.45 3.63 19.15
N LEU A 31 -16.82 3.94 17.99
CA LEU A 31 -17.24 3.37 16.71
C LEU A 31 -16.56 2.03 16.40
N ILE A 32 -15.43 1.74 17.02
CA ILE A 32 -14.64 0.55 16.69
C ILE A 32 -14.99 -0.59 17.63
N PRO A 33 -15.34 -1.78 17.12
CA PRO A 33 -15.61 -2.97 17.93
C PRO A 33 -14.29 -3.57 18.44
N TRP A 34 -13.78 -2.99 19.53
CA TRP A 34 -12.46 -3.31 20.07
C TRP A 34 -12.35 -4.74 20.60
N GLU A 35 -13.40 -5.29 21.18
CA GLU A 35 -13.39 -6.64 21.76
C GLU A 35 -13.18 -7.70 20.67
N GLU A 36 -13.89 -7.60 19.57
CA GLU A 36 -13.75 -8.50 18.42
C GLU A 36 -12.35 -8.39 17.82
N MET A 37 -11.86 -7.17 17.63
CA MET A 37 -10.52 -6.94 17.09
C MET A 37 -9.44 -7.46 18.02
N GLU A 38 -9.59 -7.31 19.33
CA GLU A 38 -8.69 -7.88 20.32
C GLU A 38 -8.71 -9.40 20.27
N GLY A 39 -9.89 -10.02 20.14
CA GLY A 39 -10.04 -11.46 19.99
C GLY A 39 -9.27 -12.00 18.78
N ILE A 40 -9.36 -11.32 17.63
CA ILE A 40 -8.62 -11.67 16.40
C ILE A 40 -7.10 -11.48 16.61
N TYR A 41 -6.72 -10.40 17.26
CA TYR A 41 -5.33 -10.12 17.60
C TYR A 41 -4.73 -11.21 18.49
N ARG A 42 -5.40 -11.57 19.59
CA ARG A 42 -4.94 -12.61 20.52
C ARG A 42 -4.77 -13.96 19.85
N ARG A 43 -5.68 -14.37 18.99
CA ARG A 43 -5.54 -15.62 18.21
C ARG A 43 -4.25 -15.64 17.36
N SER A 44 -3.84 -14.51 16.82
CA SER A 44 -2.58 -14.40 16.07
C SER A 44 -1.31 -14.59 16.94
N PHE A 45 -1.46 -14.54 18.27
CA PHE A 45 -0.38 -14.68 19.26
C PHE A 45 -0.61 -15.81 20.26
N SER A 46 -1.48 -16.77 19.99
CA SER A 46 -1.85 -17.86 20.90
C SER A 46 -0.66 -18.67 21.45
N LYS A 47 0.40 -18.80 20.67
CA LYS A 47 1.65 -19.50 21.05
C LYS A 47 2.66 -18.64 21.83
N CYS A 48 2.33 -17.39 22.14
CA CYS A 48 3.23 -16.47 22.85
C CYS A 48 2.77 -16.25 24.29
N LYS A 49 3.72 -16.07 25.23
CA LYS A 49 3.38 -15.66 26.61
C LYS A 49 2.63 -14.32 26.58
N GLN A 50 1.42 -14.29 27.11
CA GLN A 50 0.54 -13.10 27.03
C GLN A 50 1.11 -11.88 27.75
N SER A 51 1.90 -12.07 28.82
CA SER A 51 2.55 -10.98 29.58
C SER A 51 3.55 -10.14 28.77
N VAL A 52 4.00 -10.64 27.61
CA VAL A 52 5.01 -9.97 26.75
C VAL A 52 4.34 -9.27 25.54
N ILE A 53 3.05 -9.46 25.36
CA ILE A 53 2.35 -8.97 24.16
C ILE A 53 1.67 -7.64 24.50
N LYS A 54 2.03 -6.58 23.76
CA LYS A 54 1.29 -5.31 23.85
C LYS A 54 -0.16 -5.53 23.41
N PRO A 55 -1.14 -4.84 24.04
CA PRO A 55 -2.56 -4.95 23.71
C PRO A 55 -2.86 -4.71 22.23
N GLY A 56 -3.82 -5.44 21.67
CA GLY A 56 -4.22 -5.30 20.25
C GLY A 56 -4.83 -3.93 19.97
N ARG A 57 -5.63 -3.39 20.91
CA ARG A 57 -6.18 -2.04 20.79
C ARG A 57 -5.09 -0.97 20.68
N LEU A 58 -4.00 -1.08 21.46
CA LEU A 58 -2.86 -0.17 21.33
C LEU A 58 -2.25 -0.26 19.93
N ILE A 59 -1.99 -1.48 19.45
CA ILE A 59 -1.34 -1.68 18.14
C ILE A 59 -2.24 -1.22 17.00
N LEU A 60 -3.52 -1.58 17.01
CA LEU A 60 -4.48 -1.15 15.97
C LEU A 60 -4.73 0.35 16.07
N GLY A 61 -4.87 0.89 17.27
CA GLY A 61 -5.06 2.32 17.51
C GLY A 61 -3.90 3.15 16.93
N LEU A 62 -2.65 2.73 17.16
CA LEU A 62 -1.48 3.37 16.57
C LEU A 62 -1.50 3.27 15.03
N MET A 63 -1.88 2.12 14.46
CA MET A 63 -1.97 1.94 13.01
C MET A 63 -3.06 2.81 12.37
N ILE A 64 -4.23 2.92 12.99
CA ILE A 64 -5.31 3.81 12.55
C ILE A 64 -4.88 5.27 12.70
N GLY A 65 -4.25 5.61 13.83
CA GLY A 65 -3.70 6.94 14.09
C GLY A 65 -2.70 7.38 13.04
N GLU A 66 -1.79 6.49 12.62
CA GLU A 66 -0.84 6.73 11.53
C GLU A 66 -1.56 7.14 10.23
N MET A 67 -2.66 6.47 9.88
CA MET A 67 -3.48 6.83 8.72
C MET A 67 -4.22 8.16 8.94
N PHE A 68 -4.73 8.38 10.15
CA PHE A 68 -5.55 9.53 10.50
C PHE A 68 -4.73 10.83 10.59
N VAL A 69 -3.53 10.77 11.19
CA VAL A 69 -2.62 11.91 11.38
C VAL A 69 -1.67 12.08 10.20
N GLN A 70 -1.58 11.09 9.32
CA GLN A 70 -0.70 11.07 8.12
C GLN A 70 0.78 11.12 8.47
N THR A 71 1.19 10.22 9.32
CA THR A 71 2.53 10.17 9.87
C THR A 71 3.17 8.79 9.69
N ASP A 72 4.34 8.58 10.27
CA ASP A 72 5.06 7.30 10.24
C ASP A 72 5.11 6.62 11.63
N ASP A 73 5.74 5.43 11.68
CA ASP A 73 5.87 4.62 12.91
C ASP A 73 6.58 5.35 14.08
N ARG A 74 7.39 6.35 13.83
CA ARG A 74 8.10 7.10 14.88
C ARG A 74 7.26 8.25 15.38
N ASP A 75 6.77 9.03 14.45
CA ASP A 75 6.02 10.25 14.77
C ASP A 75 4.65 9.94 15.39
N ILE A 76 4.01 8.80 15.03
CA ILE A 76 2.77 8.39 15.70
C ILE A 76 3.00 8.04 17.19
N LEU A 77 4.19 7.53 17.53
CA LEU A 77 4.53 7.28 18.92
C LEU A 77 4.82 8.56 19.71
N GLU A 78 5.44 9.56 19.08
CA GLU A 78 5.58 10.89 19.69
C GLU A 78 4.19 11.52 19.89
N TYR A 79 3.35 11.50 18.84
CA TYR A 79 1.97 11.99 18.93
C TYR A 79 1.15 11.28 20.03
N PHE A 80 1.39 9.97 20.22
CA PHE A 80 0.76 9.22 21.31
C PHE A 80 1.13 9.78 22.68
N HIS A 81 2.40 10.09 22.92
CA HIS A 81 2.85 10.61 24.23
C HIS A 81 2.42 12.06 24.47
N GLU A 82 2.11 12.82 23.45
CA GLU A 82 1.70 14.23 23.52
C GLU A 82 0.18 14.40 23.64
N ASN A 83 -0.61 13.41 23.21
CA ASN A 83 -2.06 13.55 23.07
C ASN A 83 -2.84 12.58 23.95
N PRO A 84 -3.39 13.02 25.10
CA PRO A 84 -4.14 12.16 26.01
C PRO A 84 -5.41 11.56 25.39
N TYR A 85 -6.13 12.28 24.52
CA TYR A 85 -7.29 11.75 23.81
C TYR A 85 -6.93 10.60 22.87
N PHE A 86 -5.77 10.69 22.20
CA PHE A 86 -5.29 9.61 21.37
C PHE A 86 -4.82 8.41 22.22
N GLN A 87 -4.28 8.65 23.40
CA GLN A 87 -3.98 7.57 24.37
C GLN A 87 -5.24 6.84 24.79
N TYR A 88 -6.32 7.56 25.11
CA TYR A 88 -7.63 6.95 25.40
C TYR A 88 -8.14 6.12 24.21
N PHE A 89 -8.06 6.64 22.99
CA PHE A 89 -8.39 5.89 21.79
C PHE A 89 -7.60 4.59 21.68
N CYS A 90 -6.32 4.63 22.00
CA CYS A 90 -5.42 3.47 22.02
C CYS A 90 -5.64 2.54 23.25
N GLY A 91 -6.62 2.82 24.11
CA GLY A 91 -6.99 1.97 25.24
C GLY A 91 -6.14 2.17 26.48
N GLN A 92 -5.58 3.37 26.65
CA GLN A 92 -4.99 3.75 27.94
C GLN A 92 -6.09 4.32 28.84
N ASP A 93 -6.06 3.94 30.09
CA ASP A 93 -6.97 4.41 31.15
C ASP A 93 -6.35 5.56 31.97
N SER A 94 -5.07 5.85 31.74
CA SER A 94 -4.33 6.94 32.36
C SER A 94 -3.33 7.55 31.38
N PHE A 95 -2.93 8.80 31.63
CA PHE A 95 -1.92 9.47 30.83
C PHE A 95 -0.56 8.78 30.95
N VAL A 96 0.04 8.43 29.83
CA VAL A 96 1.34 7.76 29.73
C VAL A 96 2.35 8.75 29.14
N PRO A 97 3.06 9.52 29.97
CA PRO A 97 4.10 10.43 29.47
C PRO A 97 5.31 9.67 28.93
N LYS A 98 6.11 10.33 28.13
CA LYS A 98 7.41 9.82 27.70
C LYS A 98 8.44 10.11 28.80
N LEU A 99 8.71 9.12 29.67
CA LEU A 99 9.68 9.26 30.74
C LEU A 99 11.05 8.74 30.31
N ASP A 100 12.13 9.47 30.63
CA ASP A 100 13.52 9.12 30.30
C ASP A 100 13.74 8.78 28.82
N GLY A 101 13.03 9.44 27.91
CA GLY A 101 13.08 9.15 26.48
C GLY A 101 12.52 7.79 26.05
N LYS A 102 11.92 7.02 26.99
CA LYS A 102 11.33 5.68 26.71
C LYS A 102 9.92 5.82 26.16
N SER A 103 9.71 5.34 24.96
CA SER A 103 8.38 5.25 24.34
C SER A 103 7.62 4.00 24.81
N ILE A 104 6.29 4.02 24.69
CA ILE A 104 5.39 2.88 25.01
C ILE A 104 5.81 1.59 24.30
N CYS A 105 6.38 1.70 23.12
CA CYS A 105 7.04 0.63 22.38
C CYS A 105 8.08 1.15 21.38
N HIS A 106 8.95 0.26 20.92
CA HIS A 106 9.90 0.63 19.86
C HIS A 106 9.19 0.70 18.50
N PRO A 107 9.45 1.70 17.62
CA PRO A 107 8.77 1.84 16.32
C PRO A 107 8.77 0.58 15.47
N SER A 108 9.88 -0.18 15.46
CA SER A 108 9.96 -1.45 14.72
C SER A 108 8.95 -2.51 15.18
N LEU A 109 8.31 -2.34 16.34
CA LEU A 109 7.26 -3.25 16.80
C LEU A 109 6.05 -3.19 15.88
N LEU A 110 5.64 -2.00 15.42
CA LEU A 110 4.50 -1.83 14.51
C LEU A 110 4.74 -2.61 13.21
N SER A 111 5.90 -2.45 12.59
CA SER A 111 6.27 -3.21 11.38
C SER A 111 6.28 -4.72 11.62
N LYS A 112 6.82 -5.20 12.77
CA LYS A 112 6.79 -6.62 13.13
C LYS A 112 5.35 -7.13 13.33
N ARG A 113 4.48 -6.34 13.95
CA ARG A 113 3.07 -6.69 14.17
C ARG A 113 2.29 -6.74 12.86
N ARG A 114 2.43 -5.75 11.98
CA ARG A 114 1.86 -5.77 10.63
C ARG A 114 2.26 -7.04 9.86
N LYS A 115 3.54 -7.39 9.87
CA LYS A 115 4.03 -8.60 9.21
C LYS A 115 3.38 -9.88 9.77
N ARG A 116 3.17 -9.97 11.07
CA ARG A 116 2.58 -11.15 11.73
C ARG A 116 1.07 -11.22 11.52
N LEU A 117 0.37 -10.10 11.63
CA LEU A 117 -1.07 -10.02 11.47
C LEU A 117 -1.51 -10.27 10.02
N GLY A 118 -0.77 -9.71 9.05
CA GLY A 118 -1.01 -9.89 7.62
C GLY A 118 -2.36 -9.35 7.14
N LYS A 119 -2.68 -9.63 5.88
CA LYS A 119 -3.93 -9.18 5.24
C LYS A 119 -5.21 -9.66 5.95
N LYS A 120 -5.15 -10.83 6.58
CA LYS A 120 -6.32 -11.38 7.28
C LYS A 120 -6.83 -10.42 8.35
N TYR A 121 -5.93 -9.78 9.08
CA TYR A 121 -6.30 -8.83 10.13
C TYR A 121 -6.97 -7.57 9.59
N THR A 122 -6.45 -7.00 8.51
CA THR A 122 -7.06 -5.82 7.88
C THR A 122 -8.36 -6.14 7.17
N ASN A 123 -8.53 -7.36 6.61
CA ASN A 123 -9.79 -7.82 6.06
C ASN A 123 -10.88 -7.90 7.14
N GLU A 124 -10.56 -8.47 8.29
CA GLU A 124 -11.50 -8.54 9.41
C GLU A 124 -11.85 -7.13 9.95
N PHE A 125 -10.87 -6.24 10.01
CA PHE A 125 -11.13 -4.86 10.39
C PHE A 125 -12.09 -4.16 9.40
N GLU A 126 -11.87 -4.29 8.09
CA GLU A 126 -12.78 -3.76 7.07
C GLU A 126 -14.19 -4.34 7.23
N ARG A 127 -14.31 -5.65 7.47
CA ARG A 127 -15.59 -6.34 7.71
C ARG A 127 -16.32 -5.76 8.92
N LEU A 128 -15.62 -5.61 10.04
CA LEU A 128 -16.22 -5.07 11.27
C LEU A 128 -16.62 -3.60 11.13
N VAL A 129 -15.83 -2.79 10.42
CA VAL A 129 -16.22 -1.42 10.08
C VAL A 129 -17.49 -1.40 9.23
N LEU A 130 -17.61 -2.30 8.25
CA LEU A 130 -18.82 -2.42 7.43
C LEU A 130 -20.04 -2.83 8.26
N GLU A 131 -19.89 -3.78 9.18
CA GLU A 131 -20.98 -4.20 10.09
C GLU A 131 -21.45 -3.05 10.97
N MET A 132 -20.54 -2.31 11.58
CA MET A 132 -20.87 -1.09 12.33
C MET A 132 -21.62 -0.07 11.47
N LEU A 133 -21.23 0.14 10.21
CA LEU A 133 -21.93 1.05 9.30
C LEU A 133 -23.34 0.56 8.97
N LYS A 134 -23.56 -0.75 8.85
CA LYS A 134 -24.89 -1.34 8.64
C LYS A 134 -25.78 -1.20 9.87
N GLU A 135 -25.26 -1.52 11.05
CA GLU A 135 -25.96 -1.38 12.32
C GLU A 135 -26.44 0.05 12.56
N LYS A 136 -25.58 1.02 12.27
CA LYS A 136 -25.92 2.44 12.34
C LYS A 136 -26.80 2.94 11.16
N LYS A 137 -27.18 2.04 10.24
CA LYS A 137 -27.99 2.34 9.04
C LYS A 137 -27.39 3.42 8.13
N LEU A 138 -26.07 3.59 8.16
CA LEU A 138 -25.35 4.57 7.34
C LEU A 138 -25.12 4.09 5.90
N ILE A 139 -25.18 2.77 5.66
CA ILE A 139 -24.95 2.15 4.35
C ILE A 139 -26.05 1.13 4.02
N LYS A 140 -26.56 1.17 2.81
CA LYS A 140 -27.66 0.30 2.34
C LYS A 140 -27.26 -0.65 1.21
N GLY A 141 -26.19 -0.36 0.51
CA GLY A 141 -25.70 -1.18 -0.61
C GLY A 141 -26.57 -1.05 -1.88
N ASN A 142 -27.21 0.08 -2.14
CA ASN A 142 -28.09 0.24 -3.28
C ASN A 142 -27.34 0.71 -4.54
N ARG A 143 -26.31 1.51 -4.38
CA ARG A 143 -25.51 2.06 -5.49
C ARG A 143 -24.05 1.69 -5.32
N LEU A 144 -23.50 1.12 -6.37
CA LEU A 144 -22.07 0.79 -6.49
C LEU A 144 -21.43 1.73 -7.50
N VAL A 145 -20.39 2.46 -7.11
CA VAL A 145 -19.53 3.21 -8.01
C VAL A 145 -18.18 2.50 -8.06
N LEU A 146 -17.68 2.22 -9.26
CA LEU A 146 -16.44 1.49 -9.49
C LEU A 146 -15.42 2.36 -10.22
N ASP A 147 -14.21 2.38 -9.73
CA ASP A 147 -13.07 2.94 -10.45
C ASP A 147 -11.77 2.35 -9.94
N ALA A 148 -10.69 2.50 -10.72
CA ALA A 148 -9.36 2.10 -10.29
C ALA A 148 -8.43 3.30 -10.19
N THR A 149 -7.58 3.27 -9.17
CA THR A 149 -6.51 4.25 -9.00
C THR A 149 -5.18 3.56 -8.76
N VAL A 150 -4.09 4.31 -8.91
CA VAL A 150 -2.76 3.84 -8.50
C VAL A 150 -2.36 4.55 -7.22
N PHE A 151 -2.01 3.76 -6.20
CA PHE A 151 -1.35 4.27 -5.02
C PHE A 151 0.16 4.14 -5.20
N SER A 152 0.84 5.27 -5.21
CA SER A 152 2.28 5.33 -5.47
C SER A 152 3.08 4.66 -4.37
N VAL A 153 4.05 3.83 -4.75
CA VAL A 153 4.97 3.20 -3.80
C VAL A 153 6.18 4.10 -3.59
N ASN A 154 6.68 4.15 -2.37
CA ASN A 154 7.88 4.91 -2.05
C ASN A 154 9.12 4.27 -2.69
N ILE A 155 9.36 4.58 -3.95
CA ILE A 155 10.58 4.28 -4.70
C ILE A 155 11.15 5.56 -5.31
N SER A 156 12.45 5.62 -5.43
CA SER A 156 13.06 6.72 -6.17
C SER A 156 12.71 6.59 -7.67
N TYR A 157 12.42 7.72 -8.33
CA TYR A 157 12.07 7.70 -9.76
C TYR A 157 13.09 6.87 -10.56
N PRO A 158 12.64 5.78 -11.22
CA PRO A 158 13.55 4.84 -11.84
C PRO A 158 14.05 5.36 -13.19
N ASN A 159 15.36 5.46 -13.31
CA ASN A 159 16.02 5.51 -14.60
C ASN A 159 17.05 4.38 -14.68
N ASP A 160 17.44 4.00 -15.90
CA ASP A 160 18.28 2.84 -16.13
C ASP A 160 19.63 2.93 -15.40
N ILE A 161 20.25 4.10 -15.43
CA ILE A 161 21.55 4.33 -14.80
C ILE A 161 21.44 4.28 -13.27
N LYS A 162 20.38 4.87 -12.72
CA LYS A 162 20.13 4.84 -11.27
C LYS A 162 19.83 3.43 -10.76
N LEU A 163 19.04 2.67 -11.51
CA LEU A 163 18.73 1.27 -11.20
C LEU A 163 19.99 0.40 -11.21
N LEU A 164 20.80 0.51 -12.27
CA LEU A 164 22.10 -0.19 -12.35
C LEU A 164 23.05 0.23 -11.23
N ASN A 165 23.13 1.53 -10.91
CA ASN A 165 23.96 2.01 -9.83
C ASN A 165 23.53 1.47 -8.47
N SER A 166 22.23 1.47 -8.15
CA SER A 166 21.73 0.93 -6.87
C SER A 166 21.96 -0.58 -6.77
N THR A 167 21.80 -1.31 -7.88
CA THR A 167 22.11 -2.76 -7.95
C THR A 167 23.60 -3.01 -7.73
N ARG A 168 24.46 -2.24 -8.36
CA ARG A 168 25.92 -2.29 -8.20
C ARG A 168 26.34 -1.97 -6.75
N GLU A 169 25.76 -0.93 -6.16
CA GLU A 169 26.07 -0.53 -4.77
C GLU A 169 25.68 -1.62 -3.78
N TRP A 170 24.48 -2.17 -3.91
CA TRP A 170 24.05 -3.30 -3.12
C TRP A 170 25.01 -4.51 -3.26
N ALA A 171 25.42 -4.85 -4.49
CA ALA A 171 26.37 -5.94 -4.72
C ALA A 171 27.73 -5.65 -4.07
N CYS A 172 28.26 -4.42 -4.20
CA CYS A 172 29.51 -4.02 -3.56
C CYS A 172 29.46 -4.13 -2.02
N GLU A 173 28.37 -3.67 -1.41
CA GLU A 173 28.20 -3.73 0.04
C GLU A 173 28.07 -5.16 0.53
N THR A 174 27.37 -6.01 -0.22
CA THR A 174 27.24 -7.43 0.11
C THR A 174 28.57 -8.15 -0.04
N ILE A 175 29.35 -7.89 -1.12
CA ILE A 175 30.71 -8.41 -1.31
C ILE A 175 31.58 -8.08 -0.10
N LEU A 176 31.55 -6.84 0.38
CA LEU A 176 32.38 -6.45 1.53
C LEU A 176 32.00 -7.19 2.81
N ARG A 177 30.71 -7.44 3.03
CA ARG A 177 30.22 -8.21 4.18
C ARG A 177 30.60 -9.68 4.08
N VAL A 178 30.43 -10.30 2.91
CA VAL A 178 30.79 -11.72 2.67
C VAL A 178 32.32 -11.90 2.79
N LYS A 179 33.10 -10.99 2.20
CA LYS A 179 34.53 -10.97 2.34
C LYS A 179 34.97 -11.00 3.80
N HIS A 180 34.39 -10.17 4.64
CA HIS A 180 34.72 -10.09 6.06
C HIS A 180 34.45 -11.40 6.83
N LEU A 181 33.49 -12.19 6.38
CA LEU A 181 33.15 -13.49 6.95
C LEU A 181 34.08 -14.59 6.44
N LEU A 182 34.52 -14.54 5.18
CA LEU A 182 35.41 -15.54 4.57
C LEU A 182 36.86 -15.34 4.98
N ASP A 183 37.38 -14.16 4.74
CA ASP A 183 38.77 -13.76 5.05
C ASP A 183 38.85 -12.20 4.97
N PRO A 184 39.06 -11.52 6.11
CA PRO A 184 39.26 -10.07 6.13
C PRO A 184 40.44 -9.59 5.28
N ALA A 185 41.47 -10.40 5.08
CA ALA A 185 42.65 -10.05 4.29
C ALA A 185 42.46 -10.17 2.77
N LEU A 186 41.41 -10.86 2.31
CA LEU A 186 41.13 -11.08 0.89
C LEU A 186 41.08 -9.77 0.11
N LYS A 187 41.89 -9.60 -0.93
CA LYS A 187 41.90 -8.41 -1.79
C LYS A 187 40.90 -8.53 -2.92
N ILE A 188 39.80 -7.72 -2.89
CA ILE A 188 38.75 -7.72 -3.91
C ILE A 188 38.66 -6.34 -4.56
N ARG A 189 38.71 -6.29 -5.89
CA ARG A 189 38.56 -5.05 -6.67
C ARG A 189 37.13 -4.88 -7.13
N THR A 190 36.33 -4.10 -6.41
CA THR A 190 34.92 -3.76 -6.76
C THR A 190 34.80 -2.55 -7.68
N TYR A 191 35.88 -1.83 -7.95
CA TYR A 191 35.88 -0.54 -8.68
C TYR A 191 34.88 0.50 -8.15
N ARG A 192 34.53 0.43 -6.87
CA ARG A 192 33.53 1.28 -6.21
C ARG A 192 33.71 2.77 -6.48
N ARG A 193 34.94 3.27 -6.33
CA ARG A 193 35.26 4.70 -6.51
C ARG A 193 35.09 5.14 -7.98
N VAL A 194 35.58 4.35 -8.94
CA VAL A 194 35.49 4.64 -10.37
C VAL A 194 34.04 4.65 -10.85
N ALA A 195 33.27 3.63 -10.49
CA ALA A 195 31.87 3.52 -10.83
C ALA A 195 31.02 4.66 -10.22
N ARG A 196 31.29 5.02 -8.95
CA ARG A 196 30.64 6.18 -8.31
C ARG A 196 30.97 7.49 -9.03
N ARG A 197 32.22 7.70 -9.44
CA ARG A 197 32.62 8.89 -10.21
C ARG A 197 31.86 8.98 -11.54
N ALA A 198 31.73 7.86 -12.27
CA ALA A 198 30.97 7.79 -13.51
C ALA A 198 29.49 8.12 -13.31
N TYR A 199 28.88 7.57 -12.25
CA TYR A 199 27.50 7.85 -11.88
C TYR A 199 27.29 9.34 -11.51
N LEU A 200 28.16 9.90 -10.68
CA LEU A 200 28.08 11.32 -10.28
C LEU A 200 28.29 12.28 -11.47
N SER A 201 29.20 11.94 -12.40
CA SER A 201 29.39 12.69 -13.64
C SER A 201 28.10 12.72 -14.49
N TYR A 202 27.36 11.58 -14.52
CA TYR A 202 26.05 11.55 -15.15
C TYR A 202 25.03 12.42 -14.42
N CYS A 203 24.96 12.33 -13.10
CA CYS A 203 23.99 13.11 -12.31
C CYS A 203 24.20 14.62 -12.44
N LYS A 204 25.43 15.09 -12.43
CA LYS A 204 25.79 16.52 -12.50
C LYS A 204 25.46 17.17 -13.84
N LYS A 205 25.41 16.42 -14.94
CA LYS A 205 25.11 16.99 -16.26
C LYS A 205 23.64 17.40 -16.36
N ARG A 206 23.40 18.70 -16.62
CA ARG A 206 22.05 19.25 -16.83
C ARG A 206 21.47 18.78 -18.17
N ARG A 207 22.22 18.94 -19.28
CA ARG A 207 21.81 18.45 -20.61
C ARG A 207 22.58 17.17 -20.95
N LYS A 208 21.84 16.08 -21.24
CA LYS A 208 22.41 14.75 -21.48
C LYS A 208 22.17 14.33 -22.93
N LYS A 209 23.22 14.32 -23.76
CA LYS A 209 23.14 13.79 -25.12
C LYS A 209 22.95 12.27 -25.09
N LYS A 210 22.19 11.71 -26.02
CA LYS A 210 21.88 10.26 -26.12
C LYS A 210 23.14 9.39 -26.15
N VAL A 211 24.19 9.83 -26.85
CA VAL A 211 25.48 9.13 -26.90
C VAL A 211 26.12 9.00 -25.52
N PHE A 212 26.11 10.08 -24.71
CA PHE A 212 26.64 10.06 -23.35
C PHE A 212 25.83 9.16 -22.43
N ILE A 213 24.49 9.19 -22.53
CA ILE A 213 23.60 8.29 -21.77
C ILE A 213 23.93 6.84 -22.09
N ASN A 214 23.98 6.46 -23.37
CA ASN A 214 24.27 5.09 -23.79
C ASN A 214 25.67 4.62 -23.38
N LYS A 215 26.69 5.50 -23.46
CA LYS A 215 28.05 5.20 -22.97
C LYS A 215 28.02 4.90 -21.47
N THR A 216 27.31 5.73 -20.69
CA THR A 216 27.22 5.56 -19.22
C THR A 216 26.46 4.29 -18.87
N ILE A 217 25.35 3.96 -19.54
CA ILE A 217 24.59 2.72 -19.31
C ILE A 217 25.51 1.50 -19.56
N LYS A 218 26.20 1.44 -20.72
CA LYS A 218 27.12 0.34 -21.01
C LYS A 218 28.22 0.20 -19.96
N GLN A 219 28.74 1.32 -19.47
CA GLN A 219 29.76 1.32 -18.40
C GLN A 219 29.19 0.79 -17.07
N MET A 220 27.98 1.22 -16.69
CA MET A 220 27.32 0.77 -15.48
C MET A 220 26.94 -0.72 -15.55
N ILE A 221 26.50 -1.24 -16.70
CA ILE A 221 26.26 -2.67 -16.95
C ILE A 221 27.54 -3.47 -16.66
N ARG A 222 28.70 -3.04 -17.21
CA ARG A 222 29.98 -3.73 -17.00
C ARG A 222 30.39 -3.77 -15.52
N PHE A 223 30.22 -2.67 -14.78
CA PHE A 223 30.51 -2.63 -13.34
C PHE A 223 29.57 -3.54 -12.56
N THR A 224 28.27 -3.51 -12.88
CA THR A 224 27.27 -4.35 -12.20
C THR A 224 27.51 -5.81 -12.46
N ALA A 225 27.73 -6.22 -13.71
CA ALA A 225 28.00 -7.60 -14.10
C ALA A 225 29.22 -8.16 -13.36
N ARG A 226 30.33 -7.39 -13.34
CA ARG A 226 31.55 -7.80 -12.61
C ARG A 226 31.28 -8.04 -11.13
N ASN A 227 30.60 -7.10 -10.47
CA ASN A 227 30.34 -7.19 -9.04
C ASN A 227 29.38 -8.35 -8.73
N MET A 228 28.43 -8.62 -9.61
CA MET A 228 27.53 -9.76 -9.45
C MET A 228 28.26 -11.09 -9.57
N ALA A 229 29.10 -11.27 -10.59
CA ALA A 229 29.90 -12.47 -10.75
C ALA A 229 30.86 -12.71 -9.55
N GLN A 230 31.44 -11.61 -9.01
CA GLN A 230 32.26 -11.71 -7.80
C GLN A 230 31.42 -12.11 -6.58
N LEU A 231 30.22 -11.54 -6.42
CA LEU A 231 29.32 -11.88 -5.31
C LEU A 231 28.91 -13.35 -5.37
N GLU A 232 28.53 -13.84 -6.54
CA GLU A 232 28.18 -15.26 -6.74
C GLU A 232 29.30 -16.18 -6.30
N ARG A 233 30.52 -15.95 -6.82
CA ARG A 233 31.67 -16.74 -6.44
C ARG A 233 31.93 -16.76 -4.93
N LEU A 234 31.84 -15.59 -4.28
CA LEU A 234 32.03 -15.48 -2.84
C LEU A 234 30.92 -16.15 -2.03
N LEU A 235 29.69 -16.11 -2.50
CA LEU A 235 28.58 -16.83 -1.85
C LEU A 235 28.73 -18.32 -1.97
N SER A 236 29.11 -18.85 -3.14
CA SER A 236 29.43 -20.29 -3.31
C SER A 236 30.60 -20.72 -2.43
N GLU A 237 31.65 -19.91 -2.32
CA GLU A 237 32.78 -20.18 -1.43
C GLU A 237 32.35 -20.16 0.05
N LEU A 238 31.45 -19.23 0.44
CA LEU A 238 30.90 -19.16 1.80
C LEU A 238 30.06 -20.40 2.13
N GLU A 239 29.23 -20.87 1.21
CA GLU A 239 28.41 -22.08 1.38
C GLU A 239 29.30 -23.34 1.58
N ILE A 240 30.40 -23.45 0.85
CA ILE A 240 31.36 -24.57 0.98
C ILE A 240 32.11 -24.50 2.31
N LYS A 241 32.66 -23.33 2.68
CA LYS A 241 33.51 -23.18 3.87
C LYS A 241 32.72 -23.06 5.19
N CYS A 242 31.50 -22.55 5.15
CA CYS A 242 30.73 -22.21 6.33
C CYS A 242 29.24 -22.56 6.15
N SER A 243 28.92 -23.84 6.01
CA SER A 243 27.55 -24.34 5.79
C SER A 243 26.53 -23.91 6.88
N ALA A 244 27.02 -23.58 8.08
CA ALA A 244 26.17 -23.09 9.19
C ALA A 244 25.77 -21.61 9.11
N VAL A 245 26.29 -20.83 8.14
CA VAL A 245 26.01 -19.41 8.01
C VAL A 245 24.62 -19.22 7.38
N THR A 246 23.66 -18.80 8.19
CA THR A 246 22.28 -18.49 7.74
C THR A 246 22.05 -16.99 7.49
N HIS A 247 22.94 -16.12 7.99
CA HIS A 247 22.82 -14.67 7.90
C HIS A 247 24.17 -14.00 7.59
N ILE A 248 24.12 -12.94 6.81
CA ILE A 248 25.25 -12.04 6.54
C ILE A 248 24.91 -10.69 7.16
N GLY A 249 25.46 -10.43 8.34
CA GLY A 249 25.02 -9.33 9.21
C GLY A 249 23.57 -9.54 9.67
N LYS A 250 22.71 -8.53 9.44
CA LYS A 250 21.27 -8.61 9.82
C LYS A 250 20.39 -9.23 8.70
N THR A 251 20.97 -9.68 7.57
CA THR A 251 20.21 -10.14 6.41
C THR A 251 20.36 -11.65 6.25
N SER A 252 19.26 -12.39 6.14
CA SER A 252 19.34 -13.83 5.88
C SER A 252 19.91 -14.12 4.49
N LEU A 253 20.61 -15.25 4.36
CA LEU A 253 21.23 -15.68 3.10
C LEU A 253 20.17 -15.83 2.00
N GLY A 254 19.01 -16.39 2.29
CA GLY A 254 17.91 -16.51 1.33
C GLY A 254 17.42 -15.15 0.76
N VAL A 255 17.39 -14.08 1.57
CA VAL A 255 17.06 -12.73 1.09
C VAL A 255 18.17 -12.20 0.16
N ILE A 256 19.42 -12.51 0.44
CA ILE A 256 20.54 -12.11 -0.43
C ILE A 256 20.47 -12.85 -1.76
N GLN A 257 20.20 -14.15 -1.74
CA GLN A 257 20.03 -14.97 -2.95
C GLN A 257 18.85 -14.49 -3.80
N MET A 258 17.69 -14.19 -3.19
CA MET A 258 16.53 -13.60 -3.91
C MET A 258 16.89 -12.26 -4.55
N LYS A 259 17.61 -11.38 -3.84
CA LYS A 259 18.04 -10.09 -4.40
C LYS A 259 19.07 -10.27 -5.52
N LEU A 260 19.96 -11.26 -5.41
CA LEU A 260 20.93 -11.59 -6.45
C LEU A 260 20.23 -12.07 -7.72
N HIS A 261 19.22 -12.93 -7.59
CA HIS A 261 18.37 -13.34 -8.71
C HIS A 261 17.69 -12.14 -9.37
N THR A 262 17.07 -11.26 -8.58
CA THR A 262 16.48 -10.02 -9.08
C THR A 262 17.50 -9.13 -9.81
N ALA A 263 18.71 -9.01 -9.27
CA ALA A 263 19.79 -8.24 -9.85
C ALA A 263 20.25 -8.79 -11.21
N LYS A 264 20.24 -10.14 -11.37
CA LYS A 264 20.51 -10.80 -12.66
C LYS A 264 19.47 -10.42 -13.70
N ILE A 265 18.18 -10.50 -13.36
CA ILE A 265 17.09 -10.10 -14.25
C ILE A 265 17.23 -8.63 -14.64
N ILE A 266 17.54 -7.73 -13.69
CA ILE A 266 17.79 -6.32 -14.00
C ILE A 266 18.93 -6.17 -15.01
N LEU A 267 20.03 -6.88 -14.82
CA LEU A 267 21.19 -6.83 -15.70
C LEU A 267 20.84 -7.31 -17.12
N GLU A 268 20.14 -8.43 -17.23
CA GLU A 268 19.66 -8.99 -18.49
C GLU A 268 18.73 -8.01 -19.21
N GLN A 269 17.72 -7.46 -18.51
CA GLN A 269 16.78 -6.48 -19.04
C GLN A 269 17.48 -5.22 -19.55
N GLN A 270 18.47 -4.71 -18.79
CA GLN A 270 19.21 -3.52 -19.20
C GLN A 270 20.17 -3.79 -20.35
N THR A 271 20.78 -4.97 -20.41
CA THR A 271 21.62 -5.39 -21.53
C THR A 271 20.79 -5.55 -22.80
N HIS A 272 19.66 -6.26 -22.73
CA HIS A 272 18.71 -6.39 -23.83
C HIS A 272 18.27 -5.03 -24.37
N ARG A 273 17.91 -4.11 -23.49
CA ARG A 273 17.48 -2.77 -23.88
C ARG A 273 18.54 -1.95 -24.63
N VAL A 274 19.81 -2.14 -24.26
CA VAL A 274 20.92 -1.48 -24.94
C VAL A 274 21.17 -2.10 -26.32
N THR A 275 21.08 -3.43 -26.43
CA THR A 275 21.28 -4.13 -27.72
C THR A 275 20.13 -3.87 -28.71
N THR A 276 18.90 -3.82 -28.23
CA THR A 276 17.68 -3.58 -29.04
C THR A 276 17.31 -2.10 -29.20
N ARG A 277 18.22 -1.18 -28.89
CA ARG A 277 18.04 0.29 -29.02
C ARG A 277 16.80 0.85 -28.31
N GLY A 278 16.39 0.24 -27.20
CA GLY A 278 15.33 0.74 -26.34
C GLY A 278 13.96 0.06 -26.50
N ALA A 279 13.93 -1.14 -27.06
CA ALA A 279 12.70 -1.95 -27.15
C ALA A 279 11.98 -2.07 -25.79
N ARG A 280 10.66 -2.24 -25.84
CA ARG A 280 9.85 -2.48 -24.65
C ARG A 280 10.24 -3.83 -24.02
N ILE A 281 10.37 -3.84 -22.71
CA ILE A 281 10.66 -5.05 -21.92
C ILE A 281 9.38 -5.42 -21.19
N LYS A 282 8.93 -6.67 -21.36
CA LYS A 282 7.85 -7.25 -20.57
C LYS A 282 8.31 -7.37 -19.10
N ASP A 283 7.43 -7.12 -18.17
CA ASP A 283 7.67 -7.24 -16.73
C ASP A 283 8.92 -6.49 -16.23
N ARG A 284 9.16 -5.31 -16.80
CA ARG A 284 10.33 -4.49 -16.50
C ARG A 284 10.43 -4.19 -15.00
N ILE A 285 11.55 -4.60 -14.40
CA ILE A 285 11.88 -4.28 -13.00
C ILE A 285 12.39 -2.84 -12.93
N VAL A 286 11.84 -2.06 -12.00
CA VAL A 286 12.16 -0.64 -11.78
C VAL A 286 12.84 -0.37 -10.44
N SER A 287 12.88 -1.36 -9.56
CA SER A 287 13.52 -1.27 -8.25
C SER A 287 14.08 -2.63 -7.84
N LEU A 288 15.33 -2.66 -7.38
CA LEU A 288 15.95 -3.86 -6.80
C LEU A 288 15.27 -4.29 -5.48
N HIS A 289 14.82 -3.30 -4.69
CA HIS A 289 14.23 -3.55 -3.37
C HIS A 289 12.74 -3.87 -3.41
N LYS A 290 12.06 -3.47 -4.48
CA LYS A 290 10.63 -3.72 -4.72
C LYS A 290 10.45 -4.23 -6.17
N PRO A 291 10.90 -5.47 -6.46
CA PRO A 291 10.90 -6.01 -7.83
C PRO A 291 9.51 -6.23 -8.42
N GLN A 292 8.48 -6.28 -7.57
CA GLN A 292 7.08 -6.41 -7.99
C GLN A 292 6.50 -5.11 -8.59
N VAL A 293 7.09 -3.95 -8.30
CA VAL A 293 6.58 -2.66 -8.81
C VAL A 293 6.76 -2.57 -10.30
N ARG A 294 5.69 -2.17 -11.00
CA ARG A 294 5.67 -2.00 -12.46
C ARG A 294 5.38 -0.55 -12.84
N PRO A 295 5.84 -0.11 -14.01
CA PRO A 295 5.40 1.17 -14.58
C PRO A 295 3.96 1.02 -15.10
N ILE A 296 3.05 1.83 -14.57
CA ILE A 296 1.64 1.89 -14.98
C ILE A 296 1.45 3.17 -15.80
N VAL A 297 1.11 3.01 -17.10
CA VAL A 297 0.85 4.13 -18.00
C VAL A 297 -0.60 4.58 -17.80
N ARG A 298 -0.81 5.86 -17.53
CA ARG A 298 -2.14 6.41 -17.24
C ARG A 298 -2.65 7.46 -18.25
N GLY A 299 -1.87 7.84 -19.24
CA GLY A 299 -2.30 8.80 -20.27
C GLY A 299 -2.74 10.18 -19.76
N LYS A 300 -2.42 10.55 -18.51
CA LYS A 300 -2.73 11.86 -17.94
C LYS A 300 -1.65 12.88 -18.32
N GLU A 301 -2.07 14.13 -18.61
CA GLU A 301 -1.14 15.24 -18.81
C GLU A 301 -0.20 15.41 -17.61
N GLY A 302 1.09 15.57 -17.86
CA GLY A 302 2.11 15.82 -16.83
C GLY A 302 2.72 14.61 -16.13
N LYS A 303 1.98 13.50 -15.93
CA LYS A 303 2.51 12.26 -15.33
C LYS A 303 2.05 11.04 -16.11
N ASN A 304 2.76 10.72 -17.17
CA ASN A 304 2.43 9.61 -18.07
C ASN A 304 2.61 8.21 -17.43
N VAL A 305 3.41 8.09 -16.38
CA VAL A 305 3.74 6.79 -15.75
C VAL A 305 3.73 6.94 -14.23
N GLU A 306 2.98 6.08 -13.58
CA GLU A 306 2.97 5.92 -12.11
C GLU A 306 3.62 4.60 -11.73
N PHE A 307 4.24 4.55 -10.53
CA PHE A 307 4.91 3.38 -9.99
C PHE A 307 4.25 3.01 -8.68
N GLY A 308 3.40 2.01 -8.70
CA GLY A 308 2.62 1.65 -7.52
C GLY A 308 1.73 0.44 -7.73
N ALA A 309 0.84 0.23 -6.77
CA ALA A 309 -0.19 -0.79 -6.86
C ALA A 309 -1.45 -0.22 -7.52
N LYS A 310 -1.91 -0.84 -8.60
CA LYS A 310 -3.21 -0.54 -9.21
C LYS A 310 -4.29 -1.17 -8.34
N THR A 311 -5.23 -0.35 -7.92
CA THR A 311 -6.22 -0.71 -6.92
C THR A 311 -7.61 -0.47 -7.47
N GLN A 312 -8.44 -1.52 -7.46
CA GLN A 312 -9.86 -1.46 -7.74
C GLN A 312 -10.59 -1.11 -6.44
N VAL A 313 -11.43 -0.09 -6.47
CA VAL A 313 -12.18 0.41 -5.33
C VAL A 313 -13.67 0.41 -5.64
N SER A 314 -14.45 -0.12 -4.71
CA SER A 314 -15.91 0.02 -4.65
C SER A 314 -16.26 1.19 -3.75
N TYR A 315 -17.09 2.12 -4.23
CA TYR A 315 -17.64 3.22 -3.45
C TYR A 315 -19.15 3.05 -3.37
N VAL A 316 -19.67 2.83 -2.17
CA VAL A 316 -21.06 2.46 -1.91
C VAL A 316 -21.64 3.42 -0.88
N ASP A 317 -22.71 4.13 -1.25
CA ASP A 317 -23.45 5.05 -0.37
C ASP A 317 -22.56 6.03 0.41
N GLY A 318 -21.42 6.36 -0.13
CA GLY A 318 -20.49 7.28 0.50
C GLY A 318 -19.30 6.63 1.20
N PHE A 319 -19.17 5.32 1.21
CA PHE A 319 -18.09 4.56 1.87
C PHE A 319 -17.28 3.78 0.85
N ALA A 320 -15.98 3.66 1.07
CA ALA A 320 -15.04 3.07 0.11
C ALA A 320 -14.48 1.73 0.62
N PHE A 321 -14.38 0.74 -0.27
CA PHE A 321 -13.92 -0.61 0.04
C PHE A 321 -12.91 -1.08 -0.99
N LEU A 322 -11.94 -1.87 -0.53
CA LEU A 322 -10.94 -2.46 -1.40
C LEU A 322 -11.48 -3.70 -2.12
N ASP A 323 -11.53 -3.66 -3.45
CA ASP A 323 -11.85 -4.85 -4.23
C ASP A 323 -10.60 -5.62 -4.64
N ASP A 324 -9.61 -4.96 -5.22
CA ASP A 324 -8.37 -5.60 -5.64
C ASP A 324 -7.18 -4.64 -5.56
N CYS A 325 -5.99 -5.18 -5.33
CA CYS A 325 -4.75 -4.42 -5.25
C CYS A 325 -3.60 -5.23 -5.81
N GLN A 326 -3.09 -4.84 -6.98
CA GLN A 326 -2.06 -5.57 -7.72
C GLN A 326 -1.01 -4.61 -8.29
N TYR A 327 0.20 -5.12 -8.52
CA TYR A 327 1.25 -4.36 -9.20
C TYR A 327 1.16 -4.44 -10.72
N ASP A 328 0.51 -5.48 -11.24
CA ASP A 328 0.31 -5.63 -12.66
C ASP A 328 -0.82 -4.71 -13.14
N ASN A 329 -0.63 -4.16 -14.35
CA ASN A 329 -1.64 -3.30 -14.94
C ASN A 329 -2.77 -4.16 -15.51
N PHE A 330 -3.78 -4.45 -14.70
CA PHE A 330 -4.98 -5.16 -15.14
C PHE A 330 -5.90 -4.27 -15.98
N ASN A 331 -6.65 -4.89 -16.88
CA ASN A 331 -7.76 -4.22 -17.56
C ASN A 331 -8.94 -4.07 -16.59
N GLU A 332 -9.39 -2.85 -16.36
CA GLU A 332 -10.50 -2.55 -15.46
C GLU A 332 -11.81 -3.14 -15.97
N GLY A 333 -12.03 -3.14 -17.27
CA GLY A 333 -13.24 -3.65 -17.89
C GLY A 333 -13.60 -5.11 -17.53
N ILE A 334 -12.59 -5.95 -17.28
CA ILE A 334 -12.82 -7.36 -16.89
C ILE A 334 -13.12 -7.53 -15.39
N ARG A 335 -13.10 -6.47 -14.60
CA ARG A 335 -13.23 -6.54 -13.13
C ARG A 335 -14.66 -6.34 -12.62
N LEU A 336 -15.60 -5.97 -13.48
CA LEU A 336 -16.98 -5.69 -13.08
C LEU A 336 -17.62 -6.87 -12.36
N ALA A 337 -17.58 -8.06 -12.96
CA ALA A 337 -18.19 -9.26 -12.38
C ALA A 337 -17.64 -9.59 -10.99
N SER A 338 -16.32 -9.49 -10.81
CA SER A 338 -15.69 -9.73 -9.51
C SER A 338 -16.06 -8.68 -8.47
N SER A 339 -16.23 -7.41 -8.86
CA SER A 339 -16.67 -6.36 -7.97
C SER A 339 -18.15 -6.49 -7.58
N LEU A 340 -19.01 -6.93 -8.48
CA LEU A 340 -20.41 -7.25 -8.17
C LEU A 340 -20.52 -8.43 -7.19
N GLU A 341 -19.70 -9.46 -7.37
CA GLU A 341 -19.65 -10.58 -6.42
C GLU A 341 -19.18 -10.14 -5.03
N LYS A 342 -18.14 -9.29 -4.94
CA LYS A 342 -17.72 -8.72 -3.66
C LYS A 342 -18.80 -7.83 -3.03
N HIS A 343 -19.53 -7.09 -3.85
CA HIS A 343 -20.69 -6.34 -3.37
C HIS A 343 -21.75 -7.26 -2.77
N ARG A 344 -22.08 -8.37 -3.45
CA ARG A 344 -23.01 -9.38 -2.95
C ARG A 344 -22.52 -9.99 -1.64
N GLN A 345 -21.23 -10.32 -1.52
CA GLN A 345 -20.65 -10.83 -0.28
C GLN A 345 -20.74 -9.81 0.87
N ARG A 346 -20.53 -8.52 0.59
CA ARG A 346 -20.61 -7.43 1.59
C ARG A 346 -22.04 -7.13 2.03
N PHE A 347 -23.00 -7.13 1.10
CA PHE A 347 -24.36 -6.62 1.37
C PHE A 347 -25.47 -7.70 1.30
N GLY A 348 -25.15 -8.94 0.92
CA GLY A 348 -26.12 -10.02 0.73
C GLY A 348 -26.99 -9.88 -0.53
N LYS A 349 -26.80 -8.80 -1.31
CA LYS A 349 -27.55 -8.50 -2.53
C LYS A 349 -26.69 -7.82 -3.57
N LEU A 350 -27.13 -7.81 -4.82
CA LEU A 350 -26.54 -6.96 -5.87
C LEU A 350 -27.03 -5.51 -5.75
N PRO A 351 -26.28 -4.53 -6.28
CA PRO A 351 -26.69 -3.14 -6.28
C PRO A 351 -27.79 -2.89 -7.32
N ASN A 352 -28.65 -1.89 -7.09
CA ASN A 352 -29.63 -1.46 -8.09
C ASN A 352 -28.97 -0.69 -9.25
N GLU A 353 -27.86 0.00 -8.96
CA GLU A 353 -27.11 0.79 -9.94
C GLU A 353 -25.60 0.47 -9.81
N ALA A 354 -24.95 0.23 -10.95
CA ALA A 354 -23.49 0.10 -11.05
C ALA A 354 -22.93 1.20 -11.97
N LEU A 355 -22.19 2.14 -11.40
CA LEU A 355 -21.64 3.30 -12.09
C LEU A 355 -20.14 3.15 -12.26
N SER A 356 -19.62 3.32 -13.47
CA SER A 356 -18.20 3.18 -13.74
C SER A 356 -17.76 3.94 -15.00
N ASP A 357 -16.46 3.96 -15.29
CA ASP A 357 -15.94 4.60 -16.49
C ASP A 357 -16.29 3.81 -17.76
N GLN A 358 -16.17 4.43 -18.93
CA GLN A 358 -16.45 3.81 -20.22
C GLN A 358 -15.59 2.58 -20.52
N ILE A 359 -14.43 2.44 -19.90
CA ILE A 359 -13.57 1.25 -20.03
C ILE A 359 -14.29 -0.03 -19.59
N TYR A 360 -15.28 0.08 -18.69
CA TYR A 360 -16.12 -1.04 -18.25
C TYR A 360 -17.28 -1.35 -19.19
N ALA A 361 -17.59 -0.47 -20.16
CA ALA A 361 -18.77 -0.57 -21.01
C ALA A 361 -18.61 -1.61 -22.16
N THR A 362 -18.03 -2.76 -21.87
CA THR A 362 -17.91 -3.88 -22.83
C THR A 362 -19.26 -4.51 -23.13
N ARG A 363 -19.38 -5.25 -24.23
CA ARG A 363 -20.63 -5.98 -24.58
C ARG A 363 -21.00 -6.99 -23.49
N ASP A 364 -20.01 -7.74 -22.98
CA ASP A 364 -20.20 -8.74 -21.94
C ASP A 364 -20.69 -8.12 -20.63
N ASN A 365 -20.10 -7.00 -20.22
CA ASN A 365 -20.55 -6.29 -19.02
C ASN A 365 -21.95 -5.70 -19.17
N ARG A 366 -22.33 -5.22 -20.37
CA ARG A 366 -23.71 -4.77 -20.64
C ARG A 366 -24.72 -5.91 -20.55
N ALA A 367 -24.36 -7.07 -21.11
CA ALA A 367 -25.19 -8.28 -21.01
C ALA A 367 -25.34 -8.70 -19.54
N LEU A 368 -24.23 -8.74 -18.78
CA LEU A 368 -24.24 -9.07 -17.36
C LEU A 368 -25.18 -8.15 -16.57
N LEU A 369 -25.05 -6.83 -16.73
CA LEU A 369 -25.90 -5.87 -16.00
C LEU A 369 -27.37 -5.97 -16.42
N ALA A 370 -27.67 -6.24 -17.69
CA ALA A 370 -29.03 -6.45 -18.18
C ALA A 370 -29.66 -7.72 -17.58
N THR A 371 -28.92 -8.82 -17.54
CA THR A 371 -29.37 -10.10 -16.93
C THR A 371 -29.71 -9.92 -15.45
N GLU A 372 -28.89 -9.15 -14.72
CA GLU A 372 -29.07 -8.92 -13.29
C GLU A 372 -29.99 -7.71 -13.00
N SER A 373 -30.59 -7.08 -14.03
CA SER A 373 -31.45 -5.89 -13.92
C SER A 373 -30.79 -4.72 -13.20
N ILE A 374 -29.47 -4.53 -13.38
CA ILE A 374 -28.68 -3.46 -12.77
C ILE A 374 -28.57 -2.29 -13.71
N GLU A 375 -28.96 -1.10 -13.27
CA GLU A 375 -28.86 0.12 -14.05
C GLU A 375 -27.41 0.64 -14.11
N HIS A 376 -27.06 1.30 -15.22
CA HIS A 376 -25.71 1.81 -15.44
C HIS A 376 -25.68 3.25 -16.01
N ASN A 377 -24.50 3.87 -16.05
CA ASN A 377 -24.28 5.25 -16.55
C ASN A 377 -23.71 5.31 -17.97
N TRP A 378 -23.56 4.17 -18.68
CA TRP A 378 -22.94 4.18 -19.99
C TRP A 378 -23.94 4.57 -21.08
N PRO A 379 -23.49 5.31 -22.12
CA PRO A 379 -24.34 5.66 -23.25
C PRO A 379 -24.75 4.40 -24.02
N ASP A 380 -25.86 4.49 -24.74
CA ASP A 380 -26.32 3.43 -25.63
C ASP A 380 -25.27 3.17 -26.73
N LEU A 381 -25.27 1.93 -27.27
CA LEU A 381 -24.45 1.56 -28.40
C LEU A 381 -25.07 2.09 -29.71
N GLY A 382 -24.24 2.42 -30.68
CA GLY A 382 -24.66 2.86 -31.98
C GLY A 382 -24.67 4.38 -32.17
N ARG A 383 -25.20 4.81 -33.34
CA ARG A 383 -25.29 6.22 -33.70
C ARG A 383 -26.36 6.92 -32.84
N PRO A 384 -26.09 8.11 -32.30
CA PRO A 384 -27.11 8.87 -31.58
C PRO A 384 -28.35 9.15 -32.43
N ILE A 385 -29.54 8.95 -31.88
CA ILE A 385 -30.82 9.28 -32.53
C ILE A 385 -30.91 10.80 -32.61
N SER A 386 -31.12 11.34 -33.83
CA SER A 386 -31.16 12.80 -34.10
C SER A 386 -32.36 13.46 -33.41
N ASN A 387 -33.55 12.83 -33.48
CA ASN A 387 -34.77 13.31 -32.85
C ASN A 387 -35.31 12.25 -31.89
N PRO A 388 -34.79 12.18 -30.64
CA PRO A 388 -35.25 11.18 -29.69
C PRO A 388 -36.69 11.52 -29.19
N ASP A 389 -37.50 10.47 -29.00
CA ASP A 389 -38.80 10.53 -28.33
C ASP A 389 -38.66 10.86 -26.83
N GLU A 390 -39.77 11.19 -26.17
CA GLU A 390 -39.76 11.56 -24.75
C GLU A 390 -39.22 10.48 -23.81
N PRO A 391 -39.52 9.17 -23.98
CA PRO A 391 -38.91 8.12 -23.17
C PRO A 391 -37.39 8.05 -23.34
N THR A 392 -36.89 8.22 -24.56
CA THR A 392 -35.45 8.25 -24.85
C THR A 392 -34.78 9.49 -24.25
N LYS A 393 -35.41 10.65 -24.29
CA LYS A 393 -34.91 11.88 -23.65
C LYS A 393 -34.80 11.68 -22.13
N LYS A 394 -35.83 11.12 -21.47
CA LYS A 394 -35.84 10.80 -20.03
C LYS A 394 -34.70 9.82 -19.66
N ARG A 395 -34.53 8.76 -20.44
CA ARG A 395 -33.45 7.78 -20.23
C ARG A 395 -32.07 8.42 -20.36
N LYS A 396 -31.85 9.23 -21.40
CA LYS A 396 -30.59 9.99 -21.58
C LYS A 396 -30.33 10.96 -20.41
N ALA A 397 -31.37 11.64 -19.91
CA ALA A 397 -31.24 12.52 -18.75
C ALA A 397 -30.86 11.75 -17.48
N ALA A 398 -31.47 10.58 -17.23
CA ALA A 398 -31.11 9.69 -16.13
C ALA A 398 -29.66 9.20 -16.24
N THR A 399 -29.23 8.78 -17.43
CA THR A 399 -27.82 8.38 -17.68
C THR A 399 -26.84 9.52 -17.41
N ARG A 400 -27.15 10.75 -17.84
CA ARG A 400 -26.34 11.94 -17.54
C ARG A 400 -26.27 12.23 -16.02
N LYS A 401 -27.39 12.07 -15.30
CA LYS A 401 -27.43 12.21 -13.86
C LYS A 401 -26.50 11.18 -13.17
N ARG A 402 -26.59 9.93 -13.58
CA ARG A 402 -25.72 8.86 -13.08
C ARG A 402 -24.25 9.12 -13.39
N GLN A 403 -23.94 9.65 -14.60
CA GLN A 403 -22.56 10.02 -14.94
C GLN A 403 -21.97 11.09 -14.02
N ARG A 404 -22.77 12.09 -13.62
CA ARG A 404 -22.32 13.09 -12.63
C ARG A 404 -22.09 12.46 -11.24
N GLN A 405 -22.92 11.48 -10.85
CA GLN A 405 -22.77 10.78 -9.58
C GLN A 405 -21.54 9.87 -9.55
N ARG A 406 -21.14 9.28 -10.72
CA ARG A 406 -19.89 8.53 -10.85
C ARG A 406 -18.68 9.36 -10.46
N ASN A 407 -18.65 10.64 -10.79
CA ASN A 407 -17.51 11.51 -10.53
C ASN A 407 -17.18 11.66 -9.03
N SER A 408 -18.11 11.32 -8.14
CA SER A 408 -17.88 11.36 -6.69
C SER A 408 -16.69 10.50 -6.23
N ILE A 409 -16.38 9.39 -6.91
CA ILE A 409 -15.27 8.52 -6.55
C ILE A 409 -13.89 9.19 -6.78
N GLU A 410 -13.81 10.14 -7.71
CA GLU A 410 -12.57 10.90 -7.95
C GLU A 410 -12.22 11.77 -6.73
N GLY A 411 -13.24 12.37 -6.12
CA GLY A 411 -13.09 13.11 -4.85
C GLY A 411 -12.66 12.22 -3.70
N VAL A 412 -13.15 10.97 -3.66
CA VAL A 412 -12.70 9.96 -2.68
C VAL A 412 -11.22 9.67 -2.86
N PHE A 413 -10.75 9.44 -4.09
CA PHE A 413 -9.32 9.20 -4.35
C PHE A 413 -8.45 10.40 -3.95
N GLY A 414 -8.90 11.61 -4.19
CA GLY A 414 -8.24 12.81 -3.68
C GLY A 414 -8.14 12.80 -2.16
N THR A 415 -9.27 12.59 -1.48
CA THR A 415 -9.36 12.58 -0.01
C THR A 415 -8.51 11.48 0.62
N VAL A 416 -8.57 10.24 0.14
CA VAL A 416 -7.79 9.14 0.74
C VAL A 416 -6.29 9.32 0.53
N LYS A 417 -5.87 9.90 -0.60
CA LYS A 417 -4.46 10.21 -0.85
C LYS A 417 -3.96 11.32 0.06
N SER A 418 -4.71 12.42 0.18
CA SER A 418 -4.29 13.60 0.93
C SER A 418 -4.61 13.56 2.43
N HIS A 419 -5.53 12.69 2.90
CA HIS A 419 -6.00 12.71 4.29
C HIS A 419 -6.00 11.35 4.99
N CYS A 420 -5.65 10.25 4.30
CA CYS A 420 -5.58 8.91 4.90
C CYS A 420 -4.24 8.21 4.66
N ASN A 421 -3.15 8.98 4.58
CA ASN A 421 -1.78 8.49 4.43
C ASN A 421 -1.56 7.53 3.24
N LEU A 422 -2.28 7.78 2.11
CA LEU A 422 -2.18 6.97 0.89
C LEU A 422 -1.57 7.71 -0.31
N GLU A 423 -0.95 8.87 -0.10
CA GLU A 423 -0.17 9.53 -1.14
C GLU A 423 1.00 8.65 -1.59
N LYS A 424 1.66 8.01 -0.60
CA LYS A 424 2.73 7.04 -0.84
C LYS A 424 2.58 5.82 0.07
N ILE A 425 2.66 4.64 -0.53
CA ILE A 425 2.74 3.39 0.23
C ILE A 425 4.15 3.24 0.80
N THR A 426 4.25 3.22 2.12
CA THR A 426 5.51 3.14 2.88
C THR A 426 5.75 1.76 3.48
N TRP A 427 4.71 0.96 3.72
CA TRP A 427 4.83 -0.35 4.36
C TRP A 427 5.54 -1.35 3.45
N SER A 428 6.80 -1.65 3.78
CA SER A 428 7.71 -2.49 2.98
C SER A 428 7.73 -3.95 3.46
N ILE A 429 6.59 -4.51 3.79
CA ILE A 429 6.40 -5.91 4.16
C ILE A 429 5.61 -6.65 3.07
N SER A 430 5.68 -7.98 3.05
CA SER A 430 4.88 -8.77 2.11
C SER A 430 3.38 -8.49 2.29
N GLY A 431 2.70 -8.04 1.23
CA GLY A 431 1.30 -7.62 1.29
C GLY A 431 1.04 -6.31 2.03
N GLY A 432 2.09 -5.59 2.43
CA GLY A 432 1.99 -4.32 3.16
C GLY A 432 1.24 -3.25 2.39
N GLU A 433 1.36 -3.26 1.07
CA GLU A 433 0.67 -2.34 0.17
C GLU A 433 -0.86 -2.50 0.28
N THR A 434 -1.33 -3.74 0.16
CA THR A 434 -2.77 -4.05 0.29
C THR A 434 -3.27 -3.68 1.68
N MET A 435 -2.50 -4.02 2.73
CA MET A 435 -2.86 -3.71 4.11
C MET A 435 -2.94 -2.21 4.36
N GLN A 436 -1.98 -1.42 3.86
CA GLN A 436 -1.98 0.04 4.04
C GLN A 436 -3.15 0.68 3.29
N VAL A 437 -3.42 0.27 2.05
CA VAL A 437 -4.56 0.76 1.28
C VAL A 437 -5.87 0.43 1.98
N GLN A 438 -6.04 -0.81 2.43
CA GLN A 438 -7.25 -1.26 3.11
C GLN A 438 -7.49 -0.51 4.42
N LEU A 439 -6.45 -0.33 5.23
CA LEU A 439 -6.55 0.44 6.46
C LEU A 439 -6.84 1.93 6.20
N GLY A 440 -6.23 2.51 5.16
CA GLY A 440 -6.51 3.88 4.76
C GLY A 440 -7.94 4.10 4.28
N LEU A 441 -8.51 3.16 3.51
CA LEU A 441 -9.93 3.18 3.10
C LEU A 441 -10.86 3.00 4.32
N ALA A 442 -10.54 2.08 5.23
CA ALA A 442 -11.29 1.91 6.47
C ALA A 442 -11.22 3.18 7.34
N THR A 443 -10.07 3.85 7.41
CA THR A 443 -9.92 5.14 8.10
C THR A 443 -10.74 6.24 7.44
N PHE A 444 -10.82 6.28 6.12
CA PHE A 444 -11.72 7.18 5.39
C PHE A 444 -13.19 6.93 5.79
N ASN A 445 -13.59 5.66 5.87
CA ASN A 445 -14.94 5.28 6.29
C ASN A 445 -15.23 5.70 7.72
N LEU A 446 -14.28 5.51 8.64
CA LEU A 446 -14.40 5.96 10.03
C LEU A 446 -14.48 7.49 10.14
N ARG A 447 -13.64 8.24 9.39
CA ARG A 447 -13.74 9.71 9.33
C ARG A 447 -15.13 10.18 8.90
N LYS A 448 -15.70 9.48 7.92
CA LYS A 448 -17.04 9.82 7.43
C LYS A 448 -18.13 9.47 8.44
N ALA A 449 -17.99 8.31 9.11
CA ALA A 449 -18.91 7.89 10.16
C ALA A 449 -18.92 8.84 11.36
N LEU A 450 -17.80 9.51 11.67
CA LEU A 450 -17.74 10.54 12.73
C LEU A 450 -18.71 11.71 12.51
N ASN A 451 -19.06 12.03 11.28
CA ASN A 451 -20.03 13.11 11.00
C ASN A 451 -21.45 12.74 11.39
N TYR A 452 -21.70 11.47 11.75
CA TYR A 452 -23.02 10.94 12.16
C TYR A 452 -22.99 10.41 13.61
N ALA A 453 -21.87 10.58 14.33
CA ALA A 453 -21.65 10.11 15.71
C ALA A 453 -21.90 11.20 16.75
#